data_63ad3db9e768168d416d41abc5a99e6a
#
_entry.id   63ad3db9e768168d416d41abc5a99e6a
#
_cell.length_a   1.000
_cell.length_b   1.000
_cell.length_c   1.000
_cell.angle_alpha   90.00
_cell.angle_beta   90.00
_cell.angle_gamma   90.00
#
_symmetry.space_group_name_H-M   'P 1'
#
loop_
_entity.id
_entity.type
_entity.pdbx_description
1 polymer ?
#
loop_
_entity_poly.entity_id
_entity_poly.type
_entity_poly.pdbx_seq_one_letter_code
_entity_poly.pdbx_strand_id
1 'polypeptide(L)'
;PAAAALYGNAAASGVVLINTKRGTQDKTSFSVSSSTTFSNPTMLPKMQSKYGNRDNEFASWGDIVNSNYDPAKFFRTGVNTINSVSMSTGTSKNQTYVSVSATNSTGILPNNKYDRYNVSGRNTANFLNDKLVLDFGANLIFQNDRNMTAQGRYFNPIPALYLFPRSGNFDAIRMYETYNTGLGIYKQYWPYDTQSMELQNPYWTAHRMVRENTKKRFMTNASLKWNIVN
;
A
#
# COMPACT_ATOMS: atom_id res chain seq x y z
N PRO A 1 24.56 -23.87 5.25
CA PRO A 1 24.51 -25.32 5.40
C PRO A 1 23.51 -25.75 6.51
N ALA A 2 23.52 -25.13 7.71
CA ALA A 2 22.67 -25.52 8.83
C ALA A 2 21.17 -25.38 8.55
N ALA A 3 20.73 -24.35 7.84
CA ALA A 3 19.33 -24.14 7.48
C ALA A 3 18.83 -25.23 6.51
N ALA A 4 19.66 -25.62 5.54
CA ALA A 4 19.33 -26.68 4.59
C ALA A 4 19.26 -28.07 5.25
N ALA A 5 20.04 -28.31 6.29
CA ALA A 5 19.99 -29.56 7.06
C ALA A 5 18.65 -29.75 7.82
N LEU A 6 18.06 -28.65 8.33
CA LEU A 6 16.81 -28.68 9.08
C LEU A 6 15.56 -28.53 8.21
N TYR A 7 15.63 -27.78 7.12
CA TYR A 7 14.46 -27.38 6.32
C TYR A 7 14.54 -27.79 4.84
N GLY A 8 15.56 -28.59 4.49
CA GLY A 8 15.76 -29.10 3.14
C GLY A 8 16.32 -28.08 2.15
N ASN A 9 16.39 -28.46 0.87
CA ASN A 9 17.00 -27.66 -0.18
C ASN A 9 16.32 -26.29 -0.42
N ALA A 10 15.03 -26.18 -0.13
CA ALA A 10 14.31 -24.89 -0.20
C ALA A 10 14.88 -23.81 0.73
N ALA A 11 15.63 -24.19 1.74
CA ALA A 11 16.28 -23.31 2.69
C ALA A 11 17.73 -22.92 2.32
N ALA A 12 18.19 -23.23 1.10
CA ALA A 12 19.54 -22.92 0.65
C ALA A 12 19.91 -21.44 0.71
N SER A 13 18.92 -20.56 0.49
CA SER A 13 19.04 -19.10 0.56
C SER A 13 18.69 -18.49 1.92
N GLY A 14 18.49 -19.33 2.94
CA GLY A 14 18.09 -18.93 4.29
C GLY A 14 16.65 -19.25 4.63
N VAL A 15 16.31 -19.12 5.92
CA VAL A 15 14.95 -19.39 6.46
C VAL A 15 14.52 -18.21 7.33
N VAL A 16 13.29 -17.77 7.14
CA VAL A 16 12.63 -16.81 8.04
C VAL A 16 11.62 -17.59 8.89
N LEU A 17 11.92 -17.73 10.18
CA LEU A 17 11.02 -18.38 11.14
C LEU A 17 10.13 -17.33 11.80
N ILE A 18 8.82 -17.43 11.61
CA ILE A 18 7.84 -16.53 12.17
C ILE A 18 7.10 -17.21 13.32
N ASN A 19 7.37 -16.75 14.54
CA ASN A 19 6.62 -17.16 15.74
C ASN A 19 5.54 -16.12 16.04
N THR A 20 4.28 -16.52 15.97
CA THR A 20 3.16 -15.65 16.32
C THR A 20 3.04 -15.51 17.83
N LYS A 21 2.57 -14.34 18.30
CA LYS A 21 2.35 -14.08 19.73
C LYS A 21 1.34 -15.07 20.31
N ARG A 22 1.57 -15.46 21.55
CA ARG A 22 0.70 -16.32 22.35
C ARG A 22 0.24 -15.56 23.59
N GLY A 23 -0.77 -16.09 24.29
CA GLY A 23 -1.13 -15.64 25.62
C GLY A 23 0.02 -15.82 26.61
N THR A 24 0.02 -15.05 27.67
CA THR A 24 1.04 -15.08 28.72
C THR A 24 0.47 -15.79 29.94
N GLN A 25 1.25 -16.71 30.51
CA GLN A 25 0.84 -17.44 31.72
C GLN A 25 0.83 -16.50 32.93
N ASP A 26 -0.19 -16.66 33.79
CA ASP A 26 -0.37 -16.02 35.11
C ASP A 26 -0.26 -14.48 35.06
N LYS A 27 -0.47 -13.88 33.88
CA LYS A 27 -0.43 -12.43 33.70
C LYS A 27 -1.44 -11.99 32.64
N THR A 28 -2.22 -10.97 32.98
CA THR A 28 -3.01 -10.24 32.00
C THR A 28 -2.28 -8.95 31.63
N SER A 29 -2.08 -8.73 30.35
CA SER A 29 -1.45 -7.53 29.85
C SER A 29 -2.23 -6.95 28.67
N PHE A 30 -2.31 -5.63 28.64
CA PHE A 30 -2.84 -4.86 27.53
C PHE A 30 -1.71 -4.06 26.89
N SER A 31 -1.72 -3.99 25.58
CA SER A 31 -0.79 -3.16 24.84
C SER A 31 -1.56 -2.33 23.82
N VAL A 32 -1.30 -1.02 23.83
CA VAL A 32 -1.81 -0.08 22.85
C VAL A 32 -0.61 0.52 22.12
N SER A 33 -0.67 0.55 20.80
CA SER A 33 0.38 1.13 19.98
C SER A 33 -0.24 2.02 18.92
N SER A 34 0.34 3.21 18.73
CA SER A 34 -0.01 4.13 17.66
C SER A 34 1.28 4.64 17.01
N SER A 35 1.32 4.63 15.69
CA SER A 35 2.45 5.12 14.91
C SER A 35 1.93 5.91 13.72
N THR A 36 2.45 7.11 13.51
CA THR A 36 2.13 7.93 12.34
C THR A 36 3.43 8.28 11.61
N THR A 37 3.46 8.00 10.32
CA THR A 37 4.59 8.28 9.44
C THR A 37 4.16 9.26 8.35
N PHE A 38 4.96 10.30 8.14
CA PHE A 38 4.81 11.25 7.05
C PHE A 38 5.86 10.96 5.98
N SER A 39 5.46 10.97 4.73
CA SER A 39 6.32 10.65 3.59
C SER A 39 6.25 11.76 2.54
N ASN A 40 7.40 12.28 2.15
CA ASN A 40 7.54 13.23 1.05
C ASN A 40 8.58 12.73 0.05
N PRO A 41 8.44 12.98 -1.25
CA PRO A 41 9.48 12.66 -2.21
C PRO A 41 10.71 13.54 -1.94
N THR A 42 11.86 12.91 -1.69
CA THR A 42 13.12 13.62 -1.39
C THR A 42 13.98 13.81 -2.63
N MET A 43 13.89 12.89 -3.58
CA MET A 43 14.61 12.95 -4.84
C MET A 43 13.64 12.77 -6.01
N LEU A 44 13.56 13.78 -6.83
CA LEU A 44 12.80 13.76 -8.08
C LEU A 44 13.78 13.85 -9.26
N PRO A 45 13.54 13.13 -10.36
CA PRO A 45 14.35 13.25 -11.56
C PRO A 45 14.41 14.70 -12.03
N LYS A 46 15.64 15.19 -12.24
CA LYS A 46 15.88 16.51 -12.82
C LYS A 46 15.75 16.42 -14.33
N MET A 47 14.78 17.12 -14.87
CA MET A 47 14.54 17.23 -16.29
C MET A 47 14.89 18.63 -16.77
N GLN A 48 15.22 18.75 -18.07
CA GLN A 48 15.44 20.06 -18.67
C GLN A 48 14.14 20.91 -18.63
N SER A 49 14.28 22.22 -18.46
CA SER A 49 13.16 23.18 -18.46
C SER A 49 13.39 24.39 -19.36
N LYS A 50 14.47 24.38 -20.15
CA LYS A 50 14.90 25.52 -20.99
C LYS A 50 14.28 25.48 -22.39
N TYR A 51 14.17 24.31 -22.99
CA TYR A 51 13.67 24.17 -24.35
C TYR A 51 12.24 23.64 -24.33
N GLY A 52 11.35 24.32 -25.06
CA GLY A 52 9.98 23.89 -25.26
C GLY A 52 9.86 22.71 -26.22
N ASN A 53 8.64 22.31 -26.46
CA ASN A 53 8.30 21.35 -27.50
C ASN A 53 8.15 22.10 -28.86
N ARG A 54 8.27 21.36 -29.92
CA ARG A 54 7.80 21.79 -31.24
C ARG A 54 6.27 21.68 -31.29
N ASP A 55 5.66 22.30 -32.26
CA ASP A 55 4.21 22.40 -32.38
C ASP A 55 3.51 21.06 -32.12
N ASN A 56 2.69 21.03 -31.06
CA ASN A 56 1.88 19.88 -30.63
C ASN A 56 2.60 18.55 -30.35
N GLU A 57 3.94 18.56 -30.31
CA GLU A 57 4.72 17.37 -29.99
C GLU A 57 5.04 17.28 -28.49
N PHE A 58 5.19 16.07 -27.99
CA PHE A 58 5.76 15.84 -26.66
C PHE A 58 7.27 15.95 -26.60
N ALA A 59 7.95 15.92 -27.77
CA ALA A 59 9.38 16.03 -27.84
C ALA A 59 9.83 17.47 -27.54
N SER A 60 10.74 17.62 -26.59
CA SER A 60 11.44 18.87 -26.33
C SER A 60 12.41 19.22 -27.51
N TRP A 61 13.23 20.24 -27.32
CA TRP A 61 14.23 20.75 -28.28
C TRP A 61 13.66 21.66 -29.35
N GLY A 62 12.53 22.32 -29.04
CA GLY A 62 12.07 23.51 -29.77
C GLY A 62 12.76 24.78 -29.26
N ASP A 63 12.06 25.92 -29.33
CA ASP A 63 12.58 27.21 -28.90
C ASP A 63 12.82 27.31 -27.39
N ILE A 64 13.63 28.28 -26.99
CA ILE A 64 13.83 28.61 -25.58
C ILE A 64 12.53 29.21 -25.03
N VAL A 65 12.04 28.69 -23.92
CA VAL A 65 10.81 29.10 -23.26
C VAL A 65 11.03 29.43 -21.79
N ASN A 66 10.16 30.28 -21.26
CA ASN A 66 10.03 30.47 -19.81
C ASN A 66 9.00 29.48 -19.28
N SER A 67 9.45 28.33 -18.81
CA SER A 67 8.60 27.25 -18.36
C SER A 67 8.25 27.35 -16.88
N ASN A 68 6.96 27.15 -16.54
CA ASN A 68 6.50 26.98 -15.15
C ASN A 68 6.45 25.51 -14.72
N TYR A 69 7.12 24.63 -15.47
CA TYR A 69 7.16 23.21 -15.18
C TYR A 69 7.78 22.90 -13.83
N ASP A 70 6.98 22.34 -12.95
CA ASP A 70 7.39 21.90 -11.63
C ASP A 70 6.66 20.59 -11.24
N PRO A 71 7.24 19.42 -11.52
CA PRO A 71 6.61 18.14 -11.23
C PRO A 71 6.41 17.88 -9.73
N ALA A 72 7.15 18.60 -8.86
CA ALA A 72 6.97 18.46 -7.41
C ALA A 72 5.54 18.85 -6.97
N LYS A 73 4.91 19.78 -7.67
CA LYS A 73 3.53 20.23 -7.39
C LYS A 73 2.46 19.13 -7.55
N PHE A 74 2.77 18.04 -8.23
CA PHE A 74 1.86 16.92 -8.37
C PHE A 74 1.81 16.06 -7.12
N PHE A 75 2.90 15.98 -6.40
CA PHE A 75 3.00 15.16 -5.21
C PHE A 75 2.41 15.85 -3.99
N ARG A 76 2.05 15.05 -3.00
CA ARG A 76 1.58 15.51 -1.70
C ARG A 76 2.32 14.77 -0.60
N THR A 77 2.19 15.23 0.64
CA THR A 77 2.64 14.47 1.81
C THR A 77 1.76 13.23 1.95
N GLY A 78 2.38 12.06 1.92
CA GLY A 78 1.74 10.81 2.30
C GLY A 78 1.69 10.69 3.82
N VAL A 79 0.61 10.11 4.34
CA VAL A 79 0.41 9.87 5.77
C VAL A 79 0.05 8.41 5.96
N ASN A 80 0.77 7.70 6.83
CA ASN A 80 0.47 6.33 7.21
C ASN A 80 0.30 6.25 8.72
N THR A 81 -0.89 5.86 9.18
CA THR A 81 -1.21 5.69 10.59
C THR A 81 -1.51 4.22 10.88
N ILE A 82 -0.82 3.66 11.85
CA ILE A 82 -1.02 2.30 12.33
C ILE A 82 -1.39 2.36 13.81
N ASN A 83 -2.59 1.89 14.13
CA ASN A 83 -3.09 1.78 15.49
C ASN A 83 -3.33 0.32 15.81
N SER A 84 -2.95 -0.12 16.99
CA SER A 84 -3.22 -1.48 17.44
C SER A 84 -3.49 -1.56 18.93
N VAL A 85 -4.38 -2.48 19.27
CA VAL A 85 -4.67 -2.87 20.65
C VAL A 85 -4.52 -4.38 20.73
N SER A 86 -3.87 -4.86 21.77
CA SER A 86 -3.78 -6.29 22.03
C SER A 86 -3.93 -6.60 23.51
N MET A 87 -4.48 -7.77 23.79
CA MET A 87 -4.61 -8.34 25.11
C MET A 87 -3.96 -9.73 25.12
N SER A 88 -3.19 -9.98 26.13
CA SER A 88 -2.63 -11.30 26.42
C SER A 88 -3.00 -11.67 27.85
N THR A 89 -3.59 -12.85 28.05
CA THR A 89 -3.98 -13.35 29.36
C THR A 89 -3.87 -14.86 29.38
N GLY A 90 -3.75 -15.45 30.57
CA GLY A 90 -3.77 -16.89 30.69
C GLY A 90 -3.40 -17.41 32.07
N THR A 91 -3.60 -18.70 32.19
CA THR A 91 -3.15 -19.55 33.31
C THR A 91 -2.14 -20.57 32.75
N SER A 92 -1.59 -21.43 33.61
CA SER A 92 -0.79 -22.60 33.18
C SER A 92 -1.53 -23.51 32.20
N LYS A 93 -2.87 -23.58 32.31
CA LYS A 93 -3.71 -24.48 31.48
C LYS A 93 -4.31 -23.85 30.25
N ASN A 94 -4.49 -22.54 30.24
CA ASN A 94 -5.13 -21.85 29.09
C ASN A 94 -4.52 -20.46 28.89
N GLN A 95 -4.09 -20.16 27.68
CA GLN A 95 -3.48 -18.89 27.32
C GLN A 95 -4.19 -18.31 26.10
N THR A 96 -4.60 -17.06 26.19
CA THR A 96 -5.33 -16.37 25.13
C THR A 96 -4.61 -15.09 24.74
N TYR A 97 -4.48 -14.87 23.45
CA TYR A 97 -4.03 -13.63 22.85
C TYR A 97 -5.07 -13.14 21.84
N VAL A 98 -5.43 -11.86 21.93
CA VAL A 98 -6.32 -11.19 20.98
C VAL A 98 -5.68 -9.87 20.56
N SER A 99 -5.80 -9.51 19.30
CA SER A 99 -5.37 -8.21 18.84
C SER A 99 -6.26 -7.67 17.72
N VAL A 100 -6.39 -6.35 17.70
CA VAL A 100 -7.03 -5.59 16.62
C VAL A 100 -6.05 -4.53 16.15
N SER A 101 -5.91 -4.38 14.84
CA SER A 101 -5.09 -3.33 14.27
C SER A 101 -5.77 -2.68 13.08
N ALA A 102 -5.55 -1.38 12.93
CA ALA A 102 -6.01 -0.57 11.81
C ALA A 102 -4.80 0.14 11.19
N THR A 103 -4.63 -0.01 9.88
CA THR A 103 -3.68 0.75 9.08
C THR A 103 -4.47 1.61 8.12
N ASN A 104 -4.30 2.94 8.19
CA ASN A 104 -4.88 3.90 7.28
C ASN A 104 -3.75 4.69 6.63
N SER A 105 -3.68 4.68 5.32
CA SER A 105 -2.60 5.31 4.59
C SER A 105 -3.10 6.08 3.38
N THR A 106 -2.55 7.27 3.21
CA THR A 106 -2.63 8.04 1.97
C THR A 106 -1.22 8.15 1.38
N GLY A 107 -1.07 7.84 0.10
CA GLY A 107 0.23 7.91 -0.56
C GLY A 107 0.61 9.33 -0.98
N ILE A 108 1.83 9.47 -1.50
CA ILE A 108 2.36 10.73 -2.05
C ILE A 108 1.73 11.12 -3.39
N LEU A 109 1.06 10.20 -4.08
CA LEU A 109 0.31 10.49 -5.29
C LEU A 109 -1.12 10.91 -4.96
N PRO A 110 -1.74 11.83 -5.72
CA PRO A 110 -3.13 12.18 -5.55
C PRO A 110 -4.04 10.96 -5.60
N ASN A 111 -5.08 10.94 -4.74
CA ASN A 111 -6.10 9.90 -4.67
C ASN A 111 -5.57 8.46 -4.44
N ASN A 112 -4.34 8.30 -3.97
CA ASN A 112 -3.81 7.02 -3.53
C ASN A 112 -4.20 6.77 -2.07
N LYS A 113 -4.77 5.60 -1.76
CA LYS A 113 -5.25 5.25 -0.43
C LYS A 113 -5.09 3.75 -0.17
N TYR A 114 -4.80 3.41 1.07
CA TYR A 114 -4.73 2.03 1.56
C TYR A 114 -5.30 1.95 2.97
N ASP A 115 -6.31 1.13 3.17
CA ASP A 115 -6.91 0.83 4.46
C ASP A 115 -6.82 -0.67 4.72
N ARG A 116 -6.38 -1.06 5.91
CA ARG A 116 -6.34 -2.45 6.34
C ARG A 116 -6.74 -2.57 7.80
N TYR A 117 -7.69 -3.44 8.06
CA TYR A 117 -8.14 -3.82 9.39
C TYR A 117 -7.83 -5.29 9.60
N ASN A 118 -7.23 -5.60 10.74
CA ASN A 118 -6.84 -6.94 11.10
C ASN A 118 -7.35 -7.29 12.49
N VAL A 119 -8.03 -8.41 12.63
CA VAL A 119 -8.45 -8.98 13.90
C VAL A 119 -7.83 -10.36 14.00
N SER A 120 -7.08 -10.61 15.07
CA SER A 120 -6.46 -11.91 15.29
C SER A 120 -6.70 -12.40 16.72
N GLY A 121 -6.88 -13.69 16.85
CA GLY A 121 -7.00 -14.38 18.11
C GLY A 121 -6.23 -15.68 18.10
N ARG A 122 -5.66 -16.06 19.22
CA ARG A 122 -5.01 -17.34 19.44
C ARG A 122 -5.28 -17.82 20.84
N ASN A 123 -5.61 -19.09 20.96
CA ASN A 123 -5.77 -19.77 22.24
C ASN A 123 -4.91 -21.04 22.25
N THR A 124 -4.20 -21.24 23.35
CA THR A 124 -3.46 -22.47 23.61
C THR A 124 -4.01 -23.06 24.91
N ALA A 125 -4.50 -24.28 24.85
CA ALA A 125 -5.08 -24.98 25.99
C ALA A 125 -4.37 -26.29 26.26
N ASN A 126 -4.01 -26.53 27.49
CA ASN A 126 -3.34 -27.73 28.00
C ASN A 126 -4.34 -28.59 28.77
N PHE A 127 -4.43 -29.87 28.42
CA PHE A 127 -5.31 -30.87 29.00
C PHE A 127 -4.51 -32.07 29.48
N LEU A 128 -5.13 -32.90 30.32
CA LEU A 128 -4.57 -34.16 30.81
C LEU A 128 -3.17 -34.03 31.41
N ASN A 129 -2.99 -33.04 32.32
CA ASN A 129 -1.70 -32.73 32.93
C ASN A 129 -0.59 -32.50 31.88
N ASP A 130 -0.85 -31.60 30.92
CA ASP A 130 0.06 -31.21 29.86
C ASP A 130 0.39 -32.31 28.80
N LYS A 131 -0.28 -33.47 28.89
CA LYS A 131 -0.13 -34.51 27.87
C LYS A 131 -0.78 -34.13 26.55
N LEU A 132 -1.83 -33.31 26.57
CA LEU A 132 -2.54 -32.89 25.36
C LEU A 132 -2.54 -31.34 25.30
N VAL A 133 -1.99 -30.80 24.21
CA VAL A 133 -1.94 -29.37 23.94
C VAL A 133 -2.72 -29.06 22.67
N LEU A 134 -3.75 -28.26 22.78
CA LEU A 134 -4.50 -27.72 21.66
C LEU A 134 -4.10 -26.26 21.45
N ASP A 135 -3.69 -25.91 20.25
CA ASP A 135 -3.39 -24.54 19.83
C ASP A 135 -4.29 -24.19 18.64
N PHE A 136 -5.09 -23.14 18.80
CA PHE A 136 -6.00 -22.66 17.78
C PHE A 136 -5.78 -21.17 17.52
N GLY A 137 -5.65 -20.78 16.28
CA GLY A 137 -5.52 -19.39 15.86
C GLY A 137 -6.48 -19.04 14.73
N ALA A 138 -6.99 -17.82 14.77
CA ALA A 138 -7.80 -17.23 13.70
C ALA A 138 -7.33 -15.80 13.38
N ASN A 139 -7.41 -15.43 12.11
CA ASN A 139 -7.04 -14.11 11.64
C ASN A 139 -8.01 -13.65 10.55
N LEU A 140 -8.60 -12.47 10.74
CA LEU A 140 -9.51 -11.81 9.81
C LEU A 140 -8.83 -10.55 9.28
N ILE A 141 -8.76 -10.40 7.97
CA ILE A 141 -8.16 -9.24 7.32
C ILE A 141 -9.17 -8.65 6.34
N PHE A 142 -9.43 -7.36 6.49
CA PHE A 142 -10.18 -6.54 5.55
C PHE A 142 -9.23 -5.48 5.00
N GLN A 143 -9.06 -5.44 3.69
CA GLN A 143 -8.15 -4.52 3.02
C GLN A 143 -8.86 -3.87 1.86
N ASN A 144 -8.73 -2.54 1.77
CA ASN A 144 -9.12 -1.76 0.59
C ASN A 144 -7.93 -0.95 0.12
N ASP A 145 -7.65 -1.02 -1.16
CA ASP A 145 -6.63 -0.18 -1.78
C ASP A 145 -7.21 0.55 -3.00
N ARG A 146 -6.82 1.81 -3.14
CA ARG A 146 -7.22 2.69 -4.23
C ARG A 146 -5.97 3.25 -4.89
N ASN A 147 -5.92 3.14 -6.22
CA ASN A 147 -4.88 3.71 -7.07
C ASN A 147 -3.45 3.38 -6.59
N MET A 148 -3.22 2.14 -6.18
CA MET A 148 -1.85 1.68 -5.97
C MET A 148 -1.06 1.90 -7.25
N THR A 149 0.16 2.41 -7.12
CA THR A 149 0.98 2.82 -8.25
C THR A 149 1.08 1.72 -9.30
N ALA A 150 0.62 2.01 -10.50
CA ALA A 150 0.76 1.10 -11.63
C ALA A 150 2.23 0.98 -12.02
N GLN A 151 2.65 -0.22 -12.30
CA GLN A 151 3.93 -0.44 -12.96
C GLN A 151 3.77 -0.27 -14.47
N GLY A 152 4.80 0.23 -15.14
CA GLY A 152 4.78 0.47 -16.57
C GLY A 152 4.19 1.83 -16.96
N ARG A 153 3.79 1.96 -18.23
CA ARG A 153 3.40 3.23 -18.86
C ARG A 153 1.89 3.48 -18.78
N TYR A 154 1.09 2.43 -18.90
CA TYR A 154 -0.37 2.55 -18.97
C TYR A 154 -1.00 2.91 -17.61
N PHE A 155 -1.90 3.89 -17.64
CA PHE A 155 -2.62 4.36 -16.43
C PHE A 155 -1.70 4.76 -15.27
N ASN A 156 -0.46 5.10 -15.59
CA ASN A 156 0.53 5.59 -14.65
C ASN A 156 0.67 7.10 -14.85
N PRO A 157 0.37 7.93 -13.84
CA PRO A 157 0.45 9.39 -13.99
C PRO A 157 1.91 9.89 -14.14
N ILE A 158 2.89 9.11 -13.70
CA ILE A 158 4.30 9.54 -13.63
C ILE A 158 4.92 9.77 -15.00
N PRO A 159 4.77 8.90 -16.03
CA PRO A 159 5.32 9.19 -17.36
C PRO A 159 4.79 10.49 -17.96
N ALA A 160 3.47 10.71 -17.89
CA ALA A 160 2.86 11.94 -18.40
C ALA A 160 3.33 13.18 -17.64
N LEU A 161 3.56 13.07 -16.34
CA LEU A 161 4.10 14.14 -15.51
C LEU A 161 5.50 14.57 -15.97
N TYR A 162 6.40 13.62 -16.20
CA TYR A 162 7.78 13.93 -16.61
C TYR A 162 7.95 14.25 -18.09
N LEU A 163 7.09 13.73 -18.93
CA LEU A 163 7.08 14.04 -20.38
C LEU A 163 6.27 15.30 -20.71
N PHE A 164 5.70 15.98 -19.72
CA PHE A 164 4.91 17.19 -19.95
C PHE A 164 5.69 18.23 -20.76
N PRO A 165 5.11 18.77 -21.84
CA PRO A 165 5.77 19.76 -22.71
C PRO A 165 6.13 21.05 -21.97
N ARG A 166 7.36 21.51 -22.12
CA ARG A 166 7.88 22.68 -21.38
C ARG A 166 7.29 24.01 -21.85
N SER A 167 6.71 24.07 -23.05
CA SER A 167 5.93 25.24 -23.53
C SER A 167 4.55 25.32 -22.89
N GLY A 168 4.05 24.24 -22.30
CA GLY A 168 2.73 24.19 -21.73
C GLY A 168 2.63 24.82 -20.35
N ASN A 169 1.42 25.26 -20.01
CA ASN A 169 1.13 25.72 -18.66
C ASN A 169 0.93 24.54 -17.73
N PHE A 170 1.94 24.26 -16.90
CA PHE A 170 1.92 23.12 -15.98
C PHE A 170 0.83 23.25 -14.90
N ASP A 171 0.54 24.46 -14.44
CA ASP A 171 -0.47 24.67 -13.40
C ASP A 171 -1.91 24.42 -13.94
N ALA A 172 -2.13 24.63 -15.24
CA ALA A 172 -3.43 24.42 -15.87
C ALA A 172 -3.89 22.95 -15.87
N ILE A 173 -2.96 21.97 -15.78
CA ILE A 173 -3.32 20.54 -15.78
C ILE A 173 -4.08 20.09 -14.54
N ARG A 174 -4.09 20.90 -13.48
CA ARG A 174 -4.91 20.66 -12.27
C ARG A 174 -6.40 20.69 -12.59
N MET A 175 -6.81 21.50 -13.57
CA MET A 175 -8.15 21.43 -14.16
C MET A 175 -8.19 20.22 -15.11
N TYR A 176 -8.24 19.04 -14.55
CA TYR A 176 -8.08 17.80 -15.31
C TYR A 176 -9.31 17.39 -16.11
N GLU A 177 -10.43 18.10 -15.97
CA GLU A 177 -11.67 17.76 -16.67
C GLU A 177 -12.48 18.99 -17.09
N THR A 178 -13.24 18.84 -18.15
CA THR A 178 -14.24 19.80 -18.61
C THR A 178 -15.57 19.10 -18.87
N TYR A 179 -16.67 19.77 -18.58
CA TYR A 179 -18.00 19.24 -18.86
C TYR A 179 -18.38 19.48 -20.30
N ASN A 180 -18.72 18.42 -21.03
CA ASN A 180 -19.25 18.51 -22.38
C ASN A 180 -20.77 18.51 -22.33
N THR A 181 -21.39 19.68 -22.55
CA THR A 181 -22.85 19.84 -22.48
C THR A 181 -23.59 19.07 -23.56
N GLY A 182 -23.01 18.90 -24.74
CA GLY A 182 -23.65 18.15 -25.85
C GLY A 182 -23.72 16.64 -25.61
N LEU A 183 -22.78 16.09 -24.86
CA LEU A 183 -22.73 14.66 -24.50
C LEU A 183 -23.18 14.39 -23.06
N GLY A 184 -23.36 15.39 -22.23
CA GLY A 184 -23.73 15.22 -20.81
C GLY A 184 -22.65 14.54 -19.96
N ILE A 185 -21.37 14.59 -20.35
CA ILE A 185 -20.27 13.89 -19.69
C ILE A 185 -19.09 14.79 -19.40
N TYR A 186 -18.31 14.43 -18.40
CA TYR A 186 -16.98 15.01 -18.19
C TYR A 186 -15.98 14.38 -19.14
N LYS A 187 -15.18 15.22 -19.81
CA LYS A 187 -14.04 14.83 -20.64
C LYS A 187 -12.75 15.26 -19.98
N GLN A 188 -11.69 14.52 -20.26
CA GLN A 188 -10.35 14.90 -19.88
C GLN A 188 -10.00 16.27 -20.45
N TYR A 189 -9.52 17.17 -19.62
CA TYR A 189 -8.81 18.37 -20.07
C TYR A 189 -7.33 18.01 -20.26
N TRP A 190 -6.93 17.95 -21.52
CA TRP A 190 -5.55 17.69 -21.90
C TRP A 190 -5.26 18.43 -23.20
N PRO A 191 -4.42 19.48 -23.16
CA PRO A 191 -4.18 20.33 -24.32
C PRO A 191 -3.33 19.67 -25.41
N TYR A 192 -2.86 18.47 -25.15
CA TYR A 192 -2.05 17.70 -26.08
C TYR A 192 -2.86 16.56 -26.64
N ASP A 193 -2.84 16.45 -27.98
CA ASP A 193 -3.56 15.38 -28.67
C ASP A 193 -2.79 14.06 -28.49
N THR A 194 -3.10 13.38 -27.41
CA THR A 194 -2.65 12.02 -27.20
C THR A 194 -3.86 11.13 -27.02
N GLN A 195 -4.18 10.36 -28.03
CA GLN A 195 -5.15 9.28 -27.93
C GLN A 195 -4.58 8.05 -27.21
N SER A 196 -3.38 8.17 -26.67
CA SER A 196 -2.65 7.11 -26.00
C SER A 196 -3.05 7.00 -24.53
N MET A 197 -3.28 5.80 -24.05
CA MET A 197 -3.46 5.50 -22.61
C MET A 197 -2.19 5.75 -21.77
N GLU A 198 -1.07 6.08 -22.41
CA GLU A 198 0.22 6.26 -21.76
C GLU A 198 0.46 7.70 -21.29
N LEU A 199 -0.09 8.70 -22.02
CA LEU A 199 0.20 10.12 -21.83
C LEU A 199 -1.08 10.93 -21.62
N GLN A 200 -1.80 10.60 -20.58
CA GLN A 200 -3.01 11.32 -20.17
C GLN A 200 -2.69 12.34 -19.08
N ASN A 201 -3.59 13.30 -18.86
CA ASN A 201 -3.45 14.22 -17.76
C ASN A 201 -3.23 13.43 -16.46
N PRO A 202 -2.13 13.64 -15.71
CA PRO A 202 -1.82 12.88 -14.52
C PRO A 202 -2.88 13.02 -13.41
N TYR A 203 -3.55 14.17 -13.31
CA TYR A 203 -4.67 14.34 -12.37
C TYR A 203 -5.93 13.61 -12.83
N TRP A 204 -6.21 13.58 -14.14
CA TRP A 204 -7.30 12.77 -14.70
C TRP A 204 -7.07 11.27 -14.38
N THR A 205 -5.86 10.78 -14.62
CA THR A 205 -5.48 9.41 -14.30
C THR A 205 -5.69 9.12 -12.82
N ALA A 206 -5.28 10.04 -11.93
CA ALA A 206 -5.43 9.86 -10.49
C ALA A 206 -6.88 9.93 -9.99
N HIS A 207 -7.75 10.72 -10.63
CA HIS A 207 -9.09 11.01 -10.13
C HIS A 207 -10.23 10.32 -10.87
N ARG A 208 -10.05 10.02 -12.16
CA ARG A 208 -11.09 9.42 -13.01
C ARG A 208 -10.79 7.98 -13.45
N MET A 209 -9.52 7.60 -13.51
CA MET A 209 -9.14 6.22 -13.80
C MET A 209 -8.90 5.44 -12.50
N VAL A 210 -9.90 5.48 -11.63
CA VAL A 210 -9.82 4.90 -10.29
C VAL A 210 -9.78 3.38 -10.38
N ARG A 211 -8.81 2.79 -9.71
CA ARG A 211 -8.68 1.34 -9.51
C ARG A 211 -8.77 1.04 -8.03
N GLU A 212 -9.81 0.34 -7.68
CA GLU A 212 -10.05 -0.10 -6.31
C GLU A 212 -9.95 -1.61 -6.23
N ASN A 213 -9.36 -2.08 -5.15
CA ASN A 213 -9.26 -3.49 -4.88
C ASN A 213 -9.61 -3.75 -3.41
N THR A 214 -10.56 -4.65 -3.20
CA THR A 214 -11.00 -5.08 -1.88
C THR A 214 -10.61 -6.53 -1.65
N LYS A 215 -9.91 -6.79 -0.55
CA LYS A 215 -9.57 -8.14 -0.10
C LYS A 215 -10.19 -8.43 1.26
N LYS A 216 -10.83 -9.57 1.35
CA LYS A 216 -11.30 -10.17 2.61
C LYS A 216 -10.59 -11.50 2.76
N ARG A 217 -9.84 -11.68 3.83
CA ARG A 217 -9.09 -12.90 4.09
C ARG A 217 -9.43 -13.44 5.47
N PHE A 218 -9.74 -14.69 5.52
CA PHE A 218 -9.87 -15.47 6.73
C PHE A 218 -8.82 -16.56 6.74
N MET A 219 -8.09 -16.68 7.83
CA MET A 219 -7.08 -17.71 8.02
C MET A 219 -7.27 -18.32 9.39
N THR A 220 -7.24 -19.64 9.46
CA THR A 220 -7.25 -20.40 10.70
C THR A 220 -6.11 -21.38 10.73
N ASN A 221 -5.60 -21.65 11.89
CA ASN A 221 -4.67 -22.72 12.15
C ASN A 221 -5.08 -23.46 13.42
N ALA A 222 -4.96 -24.77 13.40
CA ALA A 222 -5.17 -25.60 14.57
C ALA A 222 -4.05 -26.62 14.63
N SER A 223 -3.52 -26.87 15.82
CA SER A 223 -2.59 -27.95 16.06
C SER A 223 -2.94 -28.67 17.35
N LEU A 224 -2.84 -29.99 17.34
CA LEU A 224 -3.01 -30.86 18.47
C LEU A 224 -1.69 -31.61 18.69
N LYS A 225 -1.10 -31.41 19.86
CA LYS A 225 0.10 -32.14 20.27
C LYS A 225 -0.25 -33.09 21.40
N TRP A 226 0.06 -34.36 21.22
CA TRP A 226 -0.13 -35.39 22.23
C TRP A 226 1.22 -35.97 22.63
N ASN A 227 1.59 -35.80 23.90
CA ASN A 227 2.77 -36.40 24.51
C ASN A 227 2.38 -37.79 25.07
N ILE A 228 2.66 -38.85 24.34
CA ILE A 228 2.23 -40.24 24.65
C ILE A 228 3.11 -40.85 25.74
N VAL A 229 4.38 -40.48 25.75
CA VAL A 229 5.37 -40.99 26.72
C VAL A 229 5.94 -39.77 27.49
N ASN A 230 6.16 -39.96 28.80
CA ASN A 230 6.85 -38.98 29.63
C ASN A 230 8.35 -39.09 29.45
#